data_d2227f1b78a6ecb7ad1ca2938bddaf13
#
_entry.id   d2227f1b78a6ecb7ad1ca2938bddaf13
#
_cell.length_a   1.000
_cell.length_b   1.000
_cell.length_c   1.000
_cell.angle_alpha   90.00
_cell.angle_beta   90.00
_cell.angle_gamma   90.00
#
_symmetry.space_group_name_H-M   'P 1'
#
loop_
_entity.id
_entity.type
_entity.pdbx_description
1 polymer ?
#
loop_
_entity_poly.entity_id
_entity_poly.type
_entity_poly.pdbx_seq_one_letter_code
_entity_poly.pdbx_strand_id
1 'polypeptide(L)'
;VNHPAPPALARRPFPTELLDQLRSTFGERVSTSEAVRAHHGRDESPFDPQLPDAVVFAQSTGDIQTIVKLCARHGVPIIPYGNGSSLEGHLLAVQGGVSIDLSQMNRVLSINAEDLTVTVEPGISRKQLNEALRDTGLFFPIDPGADASIGGMTATRASGTNAVRYGTMRENVLGLSAVLADGRVVKTGTRARKSSAGYDLTRLFVGSEGTLGVITEITVRLYPQPEAVSAAVCAFPSMAEAVRTVIETIQIGVPIARVEFIDSLAVRAINKHSNLTLREKHTLFFEFHGTEAGVAEQAQLVQELAAQHGGEGFEWATRPEDRSRLWNARHNAYFAMLQLKPGCRAVTTDVCVPISRLAECVIETETDLKASPLPCPIVGHVGDGNFHVAILIDPDKPEEIDEAERLNRRIVQRAIAMDGTCTGEHGIGLHKMDFLVEEHGADTIDTMRAIKHALDPHNLMNPGKIFSWAA
;
A
#
# COMPACT_ATOMS: atom_id res chain seq x y z
N VAL A 1 -21.50 -13.93 -4.50
CA VAL A 1 -21.37 -13.66 -5.95
C VAL A 1 -20.07 -12.92 -6.10
N ASN A 2 -19.17 -13.55 -6.81
CA ASN A 2 -17.78 -13.17 -6.95
C ASN A 2 -17.70 -11.93 -7.83
N HIS A 3 -16.84 -10.98 -7.51
CA HIS A 3 -16.24 -10.17 -8.55
C HIS A 3 -15.91 -11.13 -9.71
N PRO A 4 -16.22 -10.81 -10.97
CA PRO A 4 -15.79 -11.65 -12.06
C PRO A 4 -14.28 -11.79 -11.90
N ALA A 5 -13.85 -12.98 -11.47
CA ALA A 5 -12.44 -13.28 -11.40
C ALA A 5 -11.87 -12.90 -12.76
N PRO A 6 -10.73 -12.20 -12.82
CA PRO A 6 -10.05 -11.98 -14.08
C PRO A 6 -10.02 -13.32 -14.81
N PRO A 7 -10.13 -13.36 -16.15
CA PRO A 7 -10.33 -14.59 -16.91
C PRO A 7 -9.39 -15.65 -16.35
N ALA A 8 -9.95 -16.78 -15.89
CA ALA A 8 -9.21 -17.79 -15.17
C ALA A 8 -8.07 -18.25 -16.08
N LEU A 9 -6.87 -17.77 -15.80
CA LEU A 9 -5.68 -18.24 -16.48
C LEU A 9 -5.55 -19.73 -16.20
N ALA A 10 -5.29 -20.53 -17.21
CA ALA A 10 -5.16 -21.97 -17.05
C ALA A 10 -4.04 -22.26 -16.02
N ARG A 11 -4.36 -23.04 -15.00
CA ARG A 11 -3.35 -23.49 -14.03
C ARG A 11 -2.27 -24.27 -14.78
N ARG A 12 -1.02 -24.01 -14.44
CA ARG A 12 0.11 -24.78 -14.99
C ARG A 12 0.24 -26.12 -14.27
N PRO A 13 0.72 -27.17 -14.93
CA PRO A 13 1.00 -28.44 -14.29
C PRO A 13 1.98 -28.27 -13.11
N PHE A 14 1.73 -28.99 -12.02
CA PHE A 14 2.64 -29.04 -10.87
C PHE A 14 3.24 -30.47 -10.78
N PRO A 15 4.47 -30.69 -11.26
CA PRO A 15 5.08 -31.99 -11.31
C PRO A 15 5.41 -32.56 -9.93
N THR A 16 5.11 -33.85 -9.69
CA THR A 16 5.48 -34.56 -8.45
C THR A 16 6.99 -34.48 -8.22
N GLU A 17 7.78 -34.61 -9.28
CA GLU A 17 9.25 -34.51 -9.22
C GLU A 17 9.72 -33.20 -8.60
N LEU A 18 9.09 -32.07 -8.94
CA LEU A 18 9.41 -30.76 -8.32
C LEU A 18 9.11 -30.81 -6.82
N LEU A 19 7.95 -31.35 -6.42
CA LEU A 19 7.59 -31.46 -5.01
C LEU A 19 8.61 -32.29 -4.24
N ASP A 20 9.04 -33.45 -4.80
CA ASP A 20 10.04 -34.33 -4.19
C ASP A 20 11.41 -33.61 -4.06
N GLN A 21 11.82 -32.86 -5.08
CA GLN A 21 13.04 -32.06 -5.03
C GLN A 21 12.96 -30.94 -3.97
N LEU A 22 11.83 -30.26 -3.87
CA LEU A 22 11.62 -29.26 -2.83
C LEU A 22 11.66 -29.88 -1.43
N ARG A 23 10.98 -31.01 -1.22
CA ARG A 23 10.97 -31.72 0.07
C ARG A 23 12.34 -32.25 0.45
N SER A 24 13.09 -32.81 -0.51
CA SER A 24 14.45 -33.29 -0.24
C SER A 24 15.41 -32.18 0.16
N THR A 25 15.19 -30.96 -0.36
CA THR A 25 16.05 -29.81 -0.11
C THR A 25 15.66 -29.04 1.16
N PHE A 26 14.36 -28.83 1.39
CA PHE A 26 13.86 -27.93 2.42
C PHE A 26 13.15 -28.65 3.58
N GLY A 27 12.87 -29.96 3.46
CA GLY A 27 12.27 -30.77 4.52
C GLY A 27 10.91 -30.23 4.97
N GLU A 28 10.76 -30.03 6.26
CA GLU A 28 9.53 -29.55 6.90
C GLU A 28 9.14 -28.10 6.52
N ARG A 29 10.06 -27.37 5.91
CA ARG A 29 9.78 -26.02 5.38
C ARG A 29 8.93 -26.03 4.09
N VAL A 30 8.57 -27.21 3.56
CA VAL A 30 7.65 -27.37 2.43
C VAL A 30 6.30 -27.84 2.94
N SER A 31 5.26 -27.07 2.67
CA SER A 31 3.90 -27.44 3.03
C SER A 31 3.00 -27.57 1.79
N THR A 32 2.23 -28.66 1.75
CA THR A 32 1.13 -28.87 0.80
C THR A 32 -0.21 -28.96 1.51
N SER A 33 -0.26 -28.66 2.83
CA SER A 33 -1.49 -28.69 3.60
C SER A 33 -2.47 -27.65 3.07
N GLU A 34 -3.75 -28.01 2.99
CA GLU A 34 -4.79 -27.12 2.47
C GLU A 34 -4.89 -25.83 3.27
N ALA A 35 -4.81 -25.90 4.61
CA ALA A 35 -4.90 -24.73 5.47
C ALA A 35 -3.76 -23.72 5.22
N VAL A 36 -2.52 -24.21 5.04
CA VAL A 36 -1.36 -23.34 4.73
C VAL A 36 -1.50 -22.76 3.33
N ARG A 37 -1.90 -23.55 2.34
CA ARG A 37 -2.11 -23.09 0.97
C ARG A 37 -3.26 -22.07 0.88
N ALA A 38 -4.35 -22.29 1.63
CA ALA A 38 -5.47 -21.36 1.70
C ALA A 38 -5.06 -20.00 2.32
N HIS A 39 -4.20 -20.02 3.34
CA HIS A 39 -3.64 -18.81 3.92
C HIS A 39 -2.80 -18.02 2.91
N HIS A 40 -1.97 -18.72 2.11
CA HIS A 40 -1.08 -18.10 1.12
C HIS A 40 -1.73 -17.82 -0.25
N GLY A 41 -2.94 -18.28 -0.46
CA GLY A 41 -3.72 -18.08 -1.69
C GLY A 41 -4.76 -16.96 -1.60
N ARG A 42 -4.69 -16.11 -0.57
CA ARG A 42 -5.60 -14.99 -0.33
C ARG A 42 -4.84 -13.75 0.14
N ASP A 43 -5.44 -12.62 -0.05
CA ASP A 43 -5.08 -11.34 0.55
C ASP A 43 -6.36 -10.61 1.01
N GLU A 44 -6.27 -9.34 1.35
CA GLU A 44 -7.43 -8.53 1.80
C GLU A 44 -8.28 -7.99 0.63
N SER A 45 -8.01 -8.44 -0.60
CA SER A 45 -8.82 -8.07 -1.78
C SER A 45 -10.21 -8.73 -1.75
N PRO A 46 -11.17 -8.21 -2.54
CA PRO A 46 -12.51 -8.79 -2.62
C PRO A 46 -12.59 -10.11 -3.40
N PHE A 47 -11.46 -10.58 -3.97
CA PHE A 47 -11.44 -11.80 -4.80
C PHE A 47 -11.51 -13.09 -3.98
N ASP A 48 -11.99 -14.14 -4.62
CA ASP A 48 -11.94 -15.48 -4.05
C ASP A 48 -10.50 -16.00 -3.96
N PRO A 49 -10.15 -16.74 -2.90
CA PRO A 49 -8.82 -17.31 -2.74
C PRO A 49 -8.43 -18.22 -3.92
N GLN A 50 -7.19 -18.08 -4.37
CA GLN A 50 -6.59 -18.96 -5.38
C GLN A 50 -5.31 -19.57 -4.83
N LEU A 51 -5.40 -20.86 -4.48
CA LEU A 51 -4.37 -21.55 -3.70
C LEU A 51 -3.14 -21.89 -4.56
N PRO A 52 -1.91 -21.64 -4.05
CA PRO A 52 -0.69 -22.22 -4.63
C PRO A 52 -0.71 -23.75 -4.49
N ASP A 53 0.13 -24.45 -5.27
CA ASP A 53 0.26 -25.90 -5.18
C ASP A 53 1.11 -26.33 -3.99
N ALA A 54 2.11 -25.52 -3.63
CA ALA A 54 2.94 -25.71 -2.45
C ALA A 54 3.35 -24.35 -1.86
N VAL A 55 3.72 -24.36 -0.58
CA VAL A 55 4.33 -23.22 0.13
C VAL A 55 5.70 -23.63 0.60
N VAL A 56 6.72 -22.77 0.40
CA VAL A 56 8.08 -23.00 0.89
C VAL A 56 8.49 -21.82 1.76
N PHE A 57 8.85 -22.08 3.01
CA PHE A 57 9.34 -21.09 3.97
C PHE A 57 10.84 -20.85 3.77
N ALA A 58 11.20 -19.75 3.15
CA ALA A 58 12.60 -19.38 2.88
C ALA A 58 13.26 -18.74 4.11
N GLN A 59 14.54 -19.04 4.31
CA GLN A 59 15.35 -18.49 5.40
C GLN A 59 16.57 -17.71 4.91
N SER A 60 16.85 -17.76 3.61
CA SER A 60 18.01 -17.08 3.02
C SER A 60 17.81 -16.77 1.53
N THR A 61 18.60 -15.84 1.00
CA THR A 61 18.70 -15.59 -0.44
C THR A 61 19.08 -16.87 -1.21
N GLY A 62 19.93 -17.74 -0.64
CA GLY A 62 20.33 -19.01 -1.23
C GLY A 62 19.16 -20.00 -1.36
N ASP A 63 18.26 -20.03 -0.38
CA ASP A 63 17.03 -20.82 -0.47
C ASP A 63 16.17 -20.34 -1.64
N ILE A 64 15.96 -19.02 -1.74
CA ILE A 64 15.15 -18.43 -2.82
C ILE A 64 15.77 -18.73 -4.19
N GLN A 65 17.10 -18.61 -4.34
CA GLN A 65 17.78 -19.00 -5.58
C GLN A 65 17.52 -20.47 -5.95
N THR A 66 17.56 -21.36 -4.96
CA THR A 66 17.33 -22.78 -5.18
C THR A 66 15.88 -23.06 -5.59
N ILE A 67 14.90 -22.45 -4.88
CA ILE A 67 13.49 -22.60 -5.22
C ILE A 67 13.22 -22.08 -6.63
N VAL A 68 13.70 -20.87 -6.96
CA VAL A 68 13.53 -20.26 -8.27
C VAL A 68 14.10 -21.14 -9.38
N LYS A 69 15.33 -21.67 -9.23
CA LYS A 69 15.95 -22.55 -10.22
C LYS A 69 15.18 -23.87 -10.39
N LEU A 70 14.65 -24.45 -9.31
CA LEU A 70 13.81 -25.63 -9.38
C LEU A 70 12.51 -25.34 -10.13
N CYS A 71 11.79 -24.30 -9.73
CA CYS A 71 10.54 -23.89 -10.39
C CYS A 71 10.76 -23.57 -11.88
N ALA A 72 11.86 -22.85 -12.22
CA ALA A 72 12.19 -22.50 -13.60
C ALA A 72 12.42 -23.74 -14.50
N ARG A 73 13.11 -24.77 -14.00
CA ARG A 73 13.32 -26.04 -14.74
C ARG A 73 12.02 -26.74 -15.09
N HIS A 74 11.01 -26.63 -14.23
CA HIS A 74 9.72 -27.29 -14.41
C HIS A 74 8.63 -26.36 -14.98
N GLY A 75 8.95 -25.09 -15.27
CA GLY A 75 7.98 -24.09 -15.78
C GLY A 75 6.87 -23.75 -14.78
N VAL A 76 7.14 -23.86 -13.49
CA VAL A 76 6.15 -23.66 -12.41
C VAL A 76 6.21 -22.21 -11.91
N PRO A 77 5.04 -21.53 -11.76
CA PRO A 77 4.96 -20.17 -11.25
C PRO A 77 5.45 -20.00 -9.81
N ILE A 78 5.88 -18.81 -9.49
CA ILE A 78 6.40 -18.41 -8.19
C ILE A 78 5.61 -17.17 -7.70
N ILE A 79 5.10 -17.24 -6.48
CA ILE A 79 4.37 -16.16 -5.84
C ILE A 79 5.11 -15.77 -4.55
N PRO A 80 5.84 -14.64 -4.51
CA PRO A 80 6.43 -14.16 -3.26
C PRO A 80 5.34 -13.76 -2.26
N TYR A 81 5.48 -14.17 -1.01
CA TYR A 81 4.53 -13.89 0.06
C TYR A 81 5.19 -13.18 1.23
N GLY A 82 4.61 -12.06 1.66
CA GLY A 82 4.99 -11.32 2.87
C GLY A 82 4.00 -11.54 4.01
N ASN A 83 3.20 -10.54 4.36
CA ASN A 83 2.21 -10.60 5.45
C ASN A 83 0.75 -10.80 4.99
N GLY A 84 0.48 -10.90 3.71
CA GLY A 84 -0.88 -11.14 3.21
C GLY A 84 -1.82 -9.93 3.25
N SER A 85 -1.30 -8.73 3.47
CA SER A 85 -2.08 -7.49 3.70
C SER A 85 -2.37 -6.67 2.44
N SER A 86 -2.08 -7.16 1.25
CA SER A 86 -2.35 -6.47 -0.01
C SER A 86 -3.84 -6.48 -0.37
N LEU A 87 -4.29 -5.49 -1.18
CA LEU A 87 -5.70 -5.16 -1.40
C LEU A 87 -6.19 -5.40 -2.84
N GLU A 88 -5.29 -5.76 -3.77
CA GLU A 88 -5.62 -5.82 -5.20
C GLU A 88 -5.40 -7.21 -5.83
N GLY A 89 -5.32 -8.28 -4.99
CA GLY A 89 -5.18 -9.65 -5.47
C GLY A 89 -3.76 -10.08 -5.83
N HIS A 90 -2.74 -9.43 -5.25
CA HIS A 90 -1.32 -9.68 -5.57
C HIS A 90 -0.86 -11.10 -5.27
N LEU A 91 -1.43 -11.75 -4.25
CA LEU A 91 -0.99 -13.05 -3.74
C LEU A 91 -1.75 -14.23 -4.31
N LEU A 92 -2.78 -13.98 -5.10
CA LEU A 92 -3.61 -15.03 -5.67
C LEU A 92 -2.83 -15.86 -6.71
N ALA A 93 -2.71 -17.16 -6.50
CA ALA A 93 -1.97 -18.06 -7.37
C ALA A 93 -2.80 -18.44 -8.62
N VAL A 94 -3.08 -17.43 -9.48
CA VAL A 94 -3.99 -17.55 -10.64
C VAL A 94 -3.61 -18.64 -11.64
N GLN A 95 -2.33 -19.04 -11.68
CA GLN A 95 -1.83 -20.14 -12.49
C GLN A 95 -1.30 -21.32 -11.64
N GLY A 96 -1.61 -21.35 -10.33
CA GLY A 96 -1.00 -22.28 -9.40
C GLY A 96 0.44 -21.89 -9.07
N GLY A 97 1.28 -22.86 -8.71
CA GLY A 97 2.70 -22.67 -8.48
C GLY A 97 3.12 -22.75 -7.02
N VAL A 98 4.31 -22.23 -6.74
CA VAL A 98 4.95 -22.23 -5.41
C VAL A 98 4.85 -20.84 -4.79
N SER A 99 4.21 -20.75 -3.62
CA SER A 99 4.30 -19.57 -2.78
C SER A 99 5.60 -19.61 -1.97
N ILE A 100 6.42 -18.57 -2.05
CA ILE A 100 7.65 -18.41 -1.25
C ILE A 100 7.33 -17.51 -0.07
N ASP A 101 7.20 -18.10 1.10
CA ASP A 101 7.00 -17.35 2.34
C ASP A 101 8.33 -16.77 2.83
N LEU A 102 8.37 -15.44 2.98
CA LEU A 102 9.55 -14.68 3.38
C LEU A 102 9.53 -14.29 4.87
N SER A 103 8.52 -14.70 5.63
CA SER A 103 8.33 -14.30 7.04
C SER A 103 9.50 -14.70 7.95
N GLN A 104 10.24 -15.76 7.61
CA GLN A 104 11.41 -16.21 8.35
C GLN A 104 12.71 -15.43 8.00
N MET A 105 12.67 -14.59 6.97
CA MET A 105 13.74 -13.66 6.60
C MET A 105 13.44 -12.28 7.19
N ASN A 106 13.60 -12.14 8.50
CA ASN A 106 13.13 -10.97 9.27
C ASN A 106 14.22 -10.28 10.10
N ARG A 107 15.48 -10.44 9.71
CA ARG A 107 16.61 -9.86 10.44
C ARG A 107 16.91 -8.43 10.01
N VAL A 108 17.38 -7.62 10.94
CA VAL A 108 18.12 -6.39 10.67
C VAL A 108 19.58 -6.77 10.38
N LEU A 109 20.03 -6.54 9.14
CA LEU A 109 21.37 -6.95 8.69
C LEU A 109 22.44 -5.94 9.09
N SER A 110 22.13 -4.64 8.98
CA SER A 110 23.04 -3.57 9.44
C SER A 110 22.29 -2.28 9.72
N ILE A 111 22.67 -1.59 10.78
CA ILE A 111 22.22 -0.22 11.09
C ILE A 111 23.41 0.71 10.89
N ASN A 112 23.30 1.69 10.00
CA ASN A 112 24.32 2.68 9.73
C ASN A 112 23.77 4.05 10.15
N ALA A 113 23.86 4.33 11.44
CA ALA A 113 23.21 5.50 12.04
C ALA A 113 23.74 6.83 11.48
N GLU A 114 25.03 6.94 11.23
CA GLU A 114 25.66 8.14 10.66
C GLU A 114 25.18 8.41 9.22
N ASP A 115 24.88 7.35 8.46
CA ASP A 115 24.34 7.45 7.09
C ASP A 115 22.81 7.60 7.07
N LEU A 116 22.14 7.47 8.22
CA LEU A 116 20.68 7.41 8.35
C LEU A 116 20.10 6.28 7.47
N THR A 117 20.67 5.09 7.55
CA THR A 117 20.22 3.94 6.76
C THR A 117 20.20 2.65 7.57
N VAL A 118 19.33 1.74 7.17
CA VAL A 118 19.28 0.36 7.67
C VAL A 118 19.12 -0.60 6.52
N THR A 119 19.80 -1.75 6.58
CA THR A 119 19.59 -2.85 5.63
C THR A 119 18.92 -3.99 6.37
N VAL A 120 17.85 -4.50 5.78
CA VAL A 120 16.97 -5.51 6.39
C VAL A 120 16.64 -6.64 5.41
N GLU A 121 16.23 -7.78 5.96
CA GLU A 121 15.58 -8.83 5.21
C GLU A 121 14.09 -8.50 4.96
N PRO A 122 13.47 -9.06 3.89
CA PRO A 122 12.16 -8.62 3.40
C PRO A 122 10.98 -8.94 4.34
N GLY A 123 11.11 -9.97 5.18
CA GLY A 123 10.03 -10.43 6.06
C GLY A 123 9.88 -9.63 7.36
N ILE A 124 10.82 -8.75 7.69
CA ILE A 124 10.69 -7.91 8.88
C ILE A 124 9.51 -6.95 8.73
N SER A 125 8.65 -6.84 9.76
CA SER A 125 7.58 -5.86 9.73
C SER A 125 8.08 -4.46 10.09
N ARG A 126 7.31 -3.43 9.69
CA ARG A 126 7.60 -2.03 10.06
C ARG A 126 7.71 -1.86 11.59
N LYS A 127 6.81 -2.51 12.34
CA LYS A 127 6.82 -2.42 13.81
C LYS A 127 8.08 -3.05 14.39
N GLN A 128 8.45 -4.24 13.92
CA GLN A 128 9.67 -4.94 14.35
C GLN A 128 10.92 -4.11 14.03
N LEU A 129 10.97 -3.47 12.84
CA LEU A 129 12.06 -2.59 12.46
C LEU A 129 12.16 -1.39 13.41
N ASN A 130 11.06 -0.68 13.67
CA ASN A 130 11.07 0.47 14.56
C ASN A 130 11.37 0.09 16.03
N GLU A 131 10.99 -1.10 16.47
CA GLU A 131 11.40 -1.62 17.78
C GLU A 131 12.92 -1.87 17.83
N ALA A 132 13.51 -2.43 16.78
CA ALA A 132 14.96 -2.63 16.68
C ALA A 132 15.75 -1.30 16.62
N LEU A 133 15.12 -0.23 16.16
CA LEU A 133 15.71 1.11 16.04
C LEU A 133 15.54 1.96 17.31
N ARG A 134 14.75 1.54 18.29
CA ARG A 134 14.29 2.35 19.43
C ARG A 134 15.43 3.09 20.15
N ASP A 135 16.55 2.44 20.38
CA ASP A 135 17.67 2.99 21.14
C ASP A 135 18.67 3.79 20.27
N THR A 136 18.38 3.95 18.97
CA THR A 136 19.25 4.68 18.03
C THR A 136 18.89 6.15 17.88
N GLY A 137 17.73 6.57 18.37
CA GLY A 137 17.18 7.90 18.10
C GLY A 137 16.68 8.09 16.66
N LEU A 138 16.56 6.99 15.89
CA LEU A 138 16.11 6.98 14.50
C LEU A 138 14.81 6.18 14.36
N PHE A 139 14.09 6.43 13.27
CA PHE A 139 12.90 5.65 12.92
C PHE A 139 12.69 5.52 11.41
N PHE A 140 11.93 4.51 11.01
CA PHE A 140 11.44 4.33 9.66
C PHE A 140 9.99 4.84 9.58
N PRO A 141 9.72 5.86 8.72
CA PRO A 141 8.47 6.63 8.81
C PRO A 141 7.29 6.04 8.04
N ILE A 142 7.50 5.16 7.04
CA ILE A 142 6.41 4.71 6.16
C ILE A 142 5.46 3.81 6.92
N ASP A 143 4.17 4.19 6.95
CA ASP A 143 3.17 3.65 7.86
C ASP A 143 1.84 3.30 7.16
N PRO A 144 1.83 2.31 6.25
CA PRO A 144 0.57 1.82 5.69
C PRO A 144 -0.37 1.35 6.79
N GLY A 145 -1.67 1.30 6.50
CA GLY A 145 -2.70 0.92 7.47
C GLY A 145 -2.48 -0.44 8.12
N ALA A 146 -1.85 -1.39 7.43
CA ALA A 146 -1.50 -2.70 7.94
C ALA A 146 -0.07 -2.73 8.51
N ASP A 147 0.21 -3.68 9.44
CA ASP A 147 1.58 -4.01 9.85
C ASP A 147 2.24 -4.90 8.79
N ALA A 148 2.58 -4.29 7.65
CA ALA A 148 3.14 -4.98 6.51
C ALA A 148 4.64 -5.26 6.66
N SER A 149 5.14 -6.27 5.94
CA SER A 149 6.58 -6.54 5.84
C SER A 149 7.26 -5.50 4.94
N ILE A 150 8.51 -5.17 5.24
CA ILE A 150 9.29 -4.20 4.44
C ILE A 150 9.44 -4.67 2.98
N GLY A 151 9.54 -5.98 2.75
CA GLY A 151 9.55 -6.57 1.41
C GLY A 151 8.22 -6.38 0.66
N GLY A 152 7.10 -6.63 1.34
CA GLY A 152 5.77 -6.39 0.79
C GLY A 152 5.54 -4.91 0.48
N MET A 153 5.87 -4.01 1.41
CA MET A 153 5.81 -2.56 1.21
C MET A 153 6.66 -2.10 0.03
N THR A 154 7.85 -2.68 -0.14
CA THR A 154 8.72 -2.39 -1.29
C THR A 154 8.08 -2.87 -2.59
N ALA A 155 7.52 -4.08 -2.60
CA ALA A 155 6.92 -4.69 -3.78
C ALA A 155 5.67 -3.94 -4.27
N THR A 156 4.87 -3.36 -3.37
CA THR A 156 3.66 -2.60 -3.72
C THR A 156 3.89 -1.08 -3.81
N ARG A 157 5.09 -0.59 -3.53
CA ARG A 157 5.39 0.85 -3.45
C ARG A 157 4.53 1.55 -2.40
N ALA A 158 4.35 0.90 -1.25
CA ALA A 158 3.47 1.36 -0.19
C ALA A 158 3.74 2.80 0.26
N SER A 159 2.70 3.45 0.71
CA SER A 159 2.67 4.78 1.26
C SER A 159 2.17 4.77 2.72
N GLY A 160 1.40 5.76 3.13
CA GLY A 160 0.80 5.88 4.46
C GLY A 160 0.62 7.32 4.87
N THR A 161 0.20 7.53 6.11
CA THR A 161 -0.16 8.87 6.62
C THR A 161 1.02 9.84 6.72
N ASN A 162 2.24 9.31 6.84
CA ASN A 162 3.48 10.09 6.93
C ASN A 162 4.07 10.51 5.57
N ALA A 163 3.48 10.07 4.45
CA ALA A 163 4.07 10.24 3.12
C ALA A 163 4.22 11.71 2.72
N VAL A 164 3.29 12.57 3.11
CA VAL A 164 3.33 14.02 2.82
C VAL A 164 4.64 14.67 3.29
N ARG A 165 5.26 14.17 4.35
CA ARG A 165 6.55 14.68 4.86
C ARG A 165 7.75 13.85 4.43
N TYR A 166 7.62 12.54 4.51
CA TYR A 166 8.75 11.62 4.39
C TYR A 166 8.81 10.89 3.06
N GLY A 167 7.83 11.09 2.17
CA GLY A 167 7.69 10.33 0.93
C GLY A 167 7.16 8.92 1.16
N THR A 168 7.16 8.13 0.11
CA THR A 168 6.69 6.74 0.09
C THR A 168 7.87 5.76 0.10
N MET A 169 7.60 4.47 -0.08
CA MET A 169 8.68 3.48 -0.30
C MET A 169 9.55 3.84 -1.51
N ARG A 170 8.99 4.52 -2.52
CA ARG A 170 9.73 4.98 -3.71
C ARG A 170 10.93 5.86 -3.35
N GLU A 171 10.76 6.80 -2.44
CA GLU A 171 11.79 7.75 -2.01
C GLU A 171 12.72 7.15 -0.95
N ASN A 172 12.23 6.17 -0.20
CA ASN A 172 12.89 5.66 0.99
C ASN A 172 13.70 4.38 0.77
N VAL A 173 13.46 3.62 -0.30
CA VAL A 173 14.32 2.51 -0.68
C VAL A 173 15.52 3.02 -1.46
N LEU A 174 16.72 2.86 -0.90
CA LEU A 174 17.98 3.33 -1.50
C LEU A 174 18.63 2.27 -2.39
N GLY A 175 18.37 1.00 -2.11
CA GLY A 175 18.87 -0.14 -2.87
C GLY A 175 18.25 -1.43 -2.35
N LEU A 176 18.28 -2.46 -3.16
CA LEU A 176 17.80 -3.79 -2.81
C LEU A 176 18.59 -4.88 -3.51
N SER A 177 18.46 -6.11 -3.01
CA SER A 177 18.88 -7.33 -3.69
C SER A 177 17.64 -8.13 -4.08
N ALA A 178 17.63 -8.69 -5.30
CA ALA A 178 16.53 -9.54 -5.78
C ALA A 178 17.05 -10.77 -6.53
N VAL A 179 16.32 -11.88 -6.42
CA VAL A 179 16.53 -13.09 -7.20
C VAL A 179 15.64 -13.04 -8.43
N LEU A 180 16.24 -13.04 -9.62
CA LEU A 180 15.54 -13.04 -10.90
C LEU A 180 15.01 -14.43 -11.28
N ALA A 181 14.19 -14.52 -12.34
CA ALA A 181 13.57 -15.75 -12.81
C ALA A 181 14.58 -16.86 -13.23
N ASP A 182 15.81 -16.48 -13.57
CA ASP A 182 16.91 -17.41 -13.87
C ASP A 182 17.73 -17.81 -12.63
N GLY A 183 17.40 -17.29 -11.45
CA GLY A 183 18.08 -17.56 -10.19
C GLY A 183 19.34 -16.72 -9.95
N ARG A 184 19.67 -15.74 -10.80
CA ARG A 184 20.71 -14.76 -10.51
C ARG A 184 20.27 -13.80 -9.42
N VAL A 185 21.22 -13.40 -8.57
CA VAL A 185 21.02 -12.29 -7.60
C VAL A 185 21.52 -11.01 -8.23
N VAL A 186 20.66 -9.99 -8.25
CA VAL A 186 21.03 -8.65 -8.67
C VAL A 186 20.97 -7.69 -7.50
N LYS A 187 21.92 -6.76 -7.43
CA LYS A 187 21.94 -5.67 -6.46
C LYS A 187 21.74 -4.35 -7.20
N THR A 188 20.74 -3.58 -6.83
CA THR A 188 20.29 -2.42 -7.60
C THR A 188 20.90 -1.10 -7.17
N GLY A 189 21.44 -1.02 -5.97
CA GLY A 189 21.97 0.23 -5.43
C GLY A 189 22.94 0.01 -4.27
N THR A 190 23.39 1.10 -3.69
CA THR A 190 24.28 1.15 -2.54
C THR A 190 23.68 2.04 -1.45
N ARG A 191 24.40 2.22 -0.31
CA ARG A 191 24.02 3.18 0.74
C ARG A 191 24.29 4.64 0.38
N ALA A 192 25.00 4.89 -0.73
CA ALA A 192 25.30 6.25 -1.17
C ALA A 192 24.01 7.02 -1.45
N ARG A 193 23.93 8.24 -0.91
CA ARG A 193 22.75 9.11 -1.05
C ARG A 193 22.45 9.52 -2.50
N LYS A 194 23.48 9.55 -3.36
CA LYS A 194 23.38 9.88 -4.78
C LYS A 194 24.15 8.87 -5.62
N SER A 195 23.59 8.51 -6.76
CA SER A 195 24.28 7.74 -7.79
C SER A 195 23.71 8.11 -9.16
N SER A 196 24.59 8.22 -10.14
CA SER A 196 24.26 8.33 -11.58
C SER A 196 24.84 7.17 -12.38
N ALA A 197 25.13 6.04 -11.72
CA ALA A 197 25.78 4.87 -12.32
C ALA A 197 24.75 3.94 -12.97
N GLY A 198 24.38 4.22 -14.21
CA GLY A 198 23.48 3.39 -15.01
C GLY A 198 22.00 3.64 -14.77
N TYR A 199 21.16 2.69 -15.18
CA TYR A 199 19.70 2.77 -14.98
C TYR A 199 19.33 2.59 -13.51
N ASP A 200 18.27 3.28 -13.06
CA ASP A 200 17.72 3.14 -11.72
C ASP A 200 16.89 1.85 -11.57
N LEU A 201 17.57 0.74 -11.37
CA LEU A 201 16.92 -0.54 -11.17
C LEU A 201 16.18 -0.60 -9.82
N THR A 202 16.59 0.20 -8.82
CA THR A 202 15.88 0.24 -7.55
C THR A 202 14.45 0.68 -7.75
N ARG A 203 14.22 1.76 -8.51
CA ARG A 203 12.87 2.26 -8.81
C ARG A 203 12.06 1.31 -9.70
N LEU A 204 12.75 0.48 -10.51
CA LEU A 204 12.09 -0.55 -11.32
C LEU A 204 11.53 -1.69 -10.44
N PHE A 205 12.27 -2.12 -9.41
CA PHE A 205 11.81 -3.18 -8.52
C PHE A 205 10.82 -2.72 -7.45
N VAL A 206 10.92 -1.45 -7.00
CA VAL A 206 9.95 -0.85 -6.08
C VAL A 206 8.61 -0.65 -6.79
N GLY A 207 7.59 -1.40 -6.39
CA GLY A 207 6.29 -1.45 -7.04
C GLY A 207 6.18 -2.49 -8.16
N SER A 208 7.11 -3.45 -8.23
CA SER A 208 7.04 -4.55 -9.23
C SER A 208 6.10 -5.69 -8.85
N GLU A 209 5.53 -5.68 -7.67
CA GLU A 209 4.53 -6.65 -7.20
C GLU A 209 4.98 -8.12 -7.32
N GLY A 210 6.28 -8.36 -7.16
CA GLY A 210 6.87 -9.70 -7.31
C GLY A 210 6.96 -10.22 -8.76
N THR A 211 6.61 -9.41 -9.75
CA THR A 211 6.60 -9.83 -11.17
C THR A 211 7.96 -9.82 -11.84
N LEU A 212 8.95 -9.10 -11.29
CA LEU A 212 10.31 -9.01 -11.86
C LEU A 212 11.34 -9.87 -11.12
N GLY A 213 11.02 -10.32 -9.92
CA GLY A 213 11.90 -11.13 -9.08
C GLY A 213 11.44 -11.15 -7.63
N VAL A 214 12.14 -11.92 -6.80
CA VAL A 214 11.90 -12.02 -5.35
C VAL A 214 12.91 -11.14 -4.62
N ILE A 215 12.43 -10.11 -3.92
CA ILE A 215 13.28 -9.20 -3.14
C ILE A 215 13.79 -9.92 -1.89
N THR A 216 15.10 -9.84 -1.60
CA THR A 216 15.75 -10.58 -0.53
C THR A 216 16.46 -9.72 0.51
N GLU A 217 16.87 -8.50 0.15
CA GLU A 217 17.47 -7.51 1.04
C GLU A 217 17.02 -6.13 0.62
N ILE A 218 16.80 -5.23 1.58
CA ILE A 218 16.36 -3.86 1.31
C ILE A 218 17.13 -2.91 2.19
N THR A 219 17.75 -1.89 1.58
CA THR A 219 18.34 -0.75 2.29
C THR A 219 17.37 0.42 2.23
N VAL A 220 16.90 0.86 3.40
CA VAL A 220 15.97 1.97 3.53
C VAL A 220 16.58 3.15 4.29
N ARG A 221 16.05 4.34 3.99
CA ARG A 221 16.38 5.58 4.69
C ARG A 221 15.72 5.63 6.05
N LEU A 222 16.44 6.15 7.03
CA LEU A 222 15.96 6.46 8.37
C LEU A 222 15.88 7.98 8.58
N TYR A 223 15.11 8.37 9.58
CA TYR A 223 14.96 9.75 9.99
C TYR A 223 15.17 9.88 11.49
N PRO A 224 15.69 11.02 11.97
CA PRO A 224 15.76 11.30 13.40
C PRO A 224 14.37 11.35 14.03
N GLN A 225 14.23 10.80 15.24
CA GLN A 225 13.02 10.99 16.02
C GLN A 225 12.81 12.49 16.28
N PRO A 226 11.61 13.03 16.03
CA PRO A 226 11.33 14.44 16.32
C PRO A 226 11.39 14.70 17.84
N GLU A 227 11.94 15.86 18.21
CA GLU A 227 11.99 16.31 19.61
C GLU A 227 10.60 16.53 20.19
N ALA A 228 9.71 17.11 19.39
CA ALA A 228 8.33 17.38 19.75
C ALA A 228 7.36 16.91 18.65
N VAL A 229 6.21 16.40 19.11
CA VAL A 229 5.09 15.99 18.27
C VAL A 229 3.81 16.57 18.83
N SER A 230 3.00 17.20 17.99
CA SER A 230 1.64 17.65 18.34
C SER A 230 0.67 17.19 17.27
N ALA A 231 -0.56 16.91 17.66
CA ALA A 231 -1.65 16.63 16.75
C ALA A 231 -2.79 17.63 16.96
N ALA A 232 -3.61 17.81 15.93
CA ALA A 232 -4.82 18.61 16.03
C ALA A 232 -5.93 18.01 15.17
N VAL A 233 -7.17 18.34 15.49
CA VAL A 233 -8.34 18.08 14.66
C VAL A 233 -9.10 19.38 14.42
N CYS A 234 -9.70 19.50 13.23
CA CYS A 234 -10.52 20.63 12.88
C CYS A 234 -11.68 20.19 11.98
N ALA A 235 -12.90 20.63 12.31
CA ALA A 235 -14.08 20.37 11.52
C ALA A 235 -14.32 21.50 10.50
N PHE A 236 -14.86 21.17 9.33
CA PHE A 236 -15.12 22.11 8.24
C PHE A 236 -16.56 22.06 7.75
N PRO A 237 -17.10 23.18 7.24
CA PRO A 237 -18.47 23.24 6.73
C PRO A 237 -18.65 22.42 5.45
N SER A 238 -17.61 22.27 4.63
CA SER A 238 -17.61 21.45 3.44
C SER A 238 -16.25 20.82 3.17
N MET A 239 -16.23 19.85 2.29
CA MET A 239 -15.04 19.17 1.80
C MET A 239 -14.11 20.14 1.06
N ALA A 240 -14.67 21.09 0.31
CA ALA A 240 -13.91 22.09 -0.43
C ALA A 240 -13.03 22.95 0.47
N GLU A 241 -13.57 23.43 1.58
CA GLU A 241 -12.84 24.26 2.55
C GLU A 241 -11.75 23.45 3.26
N ALA A 242 -12.04 22.20 3.63
CA ALA A 242 -11.03 21.29 4.20
C ALA A 242 -9.85 21.11 3.24
N VAL A 243 -10.11 20.77 1.98
CA VAL A 243 -9.05 20.55 0.98
C VAL A 243 -8.29 21.84 0.66
N ARG A 244 -8.95 23.00 0.58
CA ARG A 244 -8.26 24.28 0.39
C ARG A 244 -7.28 24.59 1.52
N THR A 245 -7.66 24.32 2.77
CA THR A 245 -6.77 24.45 3.92
C THR A 245 -5.50 23.61 3.74
N VAL A 246 -5.64 22.38 3.26
CA VAL A 246 -4.49 21.49 3.01
C VAL A 246 -3.61 22.02 1.89
N ILE A 247 -4.20 22.43 0.76
CA ILE A 247 -3.46 23.00 -0.38
C ILE A 247 -2.62 24.20 0.06
N GLU A 248 -3.22 25.15 0.75
CA GLU A 248 -2.53 26.34 1.22
C GLU A 248 -1.45 26.02 2.27
N THR A 249 -1.72 25.09 3.19
CA THR A 249 -0.73 24.62 4.16
C THR A 249 0.55 24.12 3.47
N ILE A 250 0.38 23.36 2.39
CA ILE A 250 1.52 22.82 1.63
C ILE A 250 2.19 23.92 0.79
N GLN A 251 1.41 24.77 0.14
CA GLN A 251 1.94 25.85 -0.72
C GLN A 251 2.79 26.87 0.03
N ILE A 252 2.44 27.21 1.27
CA ILE A 252 3.26 28.11 2.10
C ILE A 252 4.45 27.40 2.76
N GLY A 253 4.63 26.10 2.49
CA GLY A 253 5.80 25.35 2.92
C GLY A 253 5.78 24.89 4.38
N VAL A 254 4.62 24.78 5.04
CA VAL A 254 4.53 24.16 6.37
C VAL A 254 4.97 22.69 6.26
N PRO A 255 6.01 22.28 6.99
CA PRO A 255 6.51 20.91 6.91
C PRO A 255 5.63 19.95 7.75
N ILE A 256 4.35 19.88 7.38
CA ILE A 256 3.37 19.06 8.09
C ILE A 256 3.76 17.58 8.03
N ALA A 257 3.64 16.88 9.16
CA ALA A 257 4.01 15.47 9.24
C ALA A 257 2.92 14.55 8.71
N ARG A 258 1.66 14.87 9.02
CA ARG A 258 0.47 14.17 8.53
C ARG A 258 -0.67 15.14 8.34
N VAL A 259 -1.46 14.92 7.32
CA VAL A 259 -2.76 15.56 7.15
C VAL A 259 -3.74 14.59 6.51
N GLU A 260 -4.77 14.22 7.28
CA GLU A 260 -5.74 13.20 6.93
C GLU A 260 -7.14 13.78 6.90
N PHE A 261 -7.88 13.43 5.87
CA PHE A 261 -9.28 13.84 5.71
C PHE A 261 -10.23 12.70 6.05
N ILE A 262 -11.33 13.03 6.69
CA ILE A 262 -12.44 12.12 7.00
C ILE A 262 -13.75 12.86 6.75
N ASP A 263 -14.64 12.28 5.95
CA ASP A 263 -15.96 12.88 5.70
C ASP A 263 -16.91 12.74 6.90
N SER A 264 -18.02 13.47 6.87
CA SER A 264 -18.99 13.47 7.96
C SER A 264 -19.61 12.09 8.24
N LEU A 265 -19.76 11.24 7.21
CA LEU A 265 -20.30 9.89 7.36
C LEU A 265 -19.29 8.98 8.08
N ALA A 266 -18.02 9.05 7.71
CA ALA A 266 -16.95 8.31 8.38
C ALA A 266 -16.71 8.83 9.81
N VAL A 267 -16.80 10.15 10.07
CA VAL A 267 -16.72 10.71 11.44
C VAL A 267 -17.81 10.12 12.33
N ARG A 268 -19.05 10.03 11.86
CA ARG A 268 -20.15 9.38 12.59
C ARG A 268 -19.85 7.93 12.94
N ALA A 269 -19.32 7.17 11.98
CA ALA A 269 -18.92 5.78 12.20
C ALA A 269 -17.81 5.67 13.25
N ILE A 270 -16.78 6.52 13.16
CA ILE A 270 -15.65 6.56 14.08
C ILE A 270 -16.10 6.94 15.49
N ASN A 271 -16.96 7.94 15.64
CA ASN A 271 -17.49 8.34 16.93
C ASN A 271 -18.14 7.15 17.65
N LYS A 272 -18.98 6.41 16.92
CA LYS A 272 -19.68 5.23 17.45
C LYS A 272 -18.72 4.09 17.80
N HIS A 273 -17.74 3.82 16.93
CA HIS A 273 -16.80 2.70 17.09
C HIS A 273 -15.78 2.95 18.19
N SER A 274 -15.21 4.17 18.25
CA SER A 274 -14.11 4.53 19.13
C SER A 274 -14.53 5.32 20.37
N ASN A 275 -15.83 5.48 20.59
CA ASN A 275 -16.43 6.26 21.69
C ASN A 275 -15.84 7.67 21.79
N LEU A 276 -15.79 8.35 20.62
CA LEU A 276 -15.36 9.74 20.48
C LEU A 276 -16.59 10.66 20.33
N THR A 277 -16.36 11.95 20.48
CA THR A 277 -17.37 13.00 20.36
C THR A 277 -16.94 14.08 19.38
N LEU A 278 -16.30 13.67 18.27
CA LEU A 278 -15.94 14.58 17.19
C LEU A 278 -17.20 15.18 16.57
N ARG A 279 -17.11 16.42 16.09
CA ARG A 279 -18.22 17.06 15.37
C ARG A 279 -18.51 16.25 14.10
N GLU A 280 -19.75 15.87 13.86
CA GLU A 280 -20.17 15.10 12.68
C GLU A 280 -20.16 15.96 11.41
N LYS A 281 -18.98 16.49 11.10
CA LYS A 281 -18.66 17.30 9.90
C LYS A 281 -17.43 16.73 9.21
N HIS A 282 -17.12 17.23 8.03
CA HIS A 282 -15.83 16.95 7.37
C HIS A 282 -14.70 17.37 8.28
N THR A 283 -13.74 16.49 8.51
CA THR A 283 -12.72 16.71 9.55
C THR A 283 -11.33 16.46 9.00
N LEU A 284 -10.40 17.35 9.30
CA LEU A 284 -8.97 17.16 9.11
C LEU A 284 -8.30 16.78 10.42
N PHE A 285 -7.41 15.79 10.34
CA PHE A 285 -6.48 15.41 11.39
C PHE A 285 -5.10 15.84 10.96
N PHE A 286 -4.39 16.54 11.84
CA PHE A 286 -3.05 17.06 11.58
C PHE A 286 -2.05 16.49 12.56
N GLU A 287 -0.79 16.32 12.12
CA GLU A 287 0.32 16.06 13.01
C GLU A 287 1.54 16.90 12.60
N PHE A 288 2.21 17.45 13.58
CA PHE A 288 3.37 18.34 13.44
C PHE A 288 4.57 17.72 14.13
N HIS A 289 5.72 17.70 13.45
CA HIS A 289 6.99 17.20 13.96
C HIS A 289 8.06 18.28 13.92
N GLY A 290 8.89 18.37 14.94
CA GLY A 290 10.00 19.33 14.98
C GLY A 290 10.55 19.55 16.36
N THR A 291 11.07 20.76 16.61
CA THR A 291 11.36 21.28 17.94
C THR A 291 10.08 21.78 18.59
N GLU A 292 10.05 21.99 19.91
CA GLU A 292 8.86 22.53 20.60
C GLU A 292 8.39 23.85 19.98
N ALA A 293 9.31 24.78 19.73
CA ALA A 293 8.98 26.07 19.11
C ALA A 293 8.46 25.90 17.67
N GLY A 294 9.13 25.06 16.87
CA GLY A 294 8.74 24.82 15.47
C GLY A 294 7.38 24.14 15.35
N VAL A 295 7.04 23.22 16.24
CA VAL A 295 5.71 22.58 16.27
C VAL A 295 4.62 23.57 16.63
N ALA A 296 4.87 24.46 17.60
CA ALA A 296 3.92 25.50 17.98
C ALA A 296 3.66 26.50 16.83
N GLU A 297 4.72 26.94 16.12
CA GLU A 297 4.61 27.82 14.97
C GLU A 297 3.82 27.16 13.81
N GLN A 298 4.18 25.94 13.42
CA GLN A 298 3.47 25.19 12.37
C GLN A 298 1.98 25.12 12.66
N ALA A 299 1.65 24.75 13.86
CA ALA A 299 0.27 24.51 14.24
C ALA A 299 -0.53 25.81 14.37
N GLN A 300 0.08 26.92 14.80
CA GLN A 300 -0.56 28.24 14.77
C GLN A 300 -0.88 28.67 13.34
N LEU A 301 0.06 28.53 12.41
CA LEU A 301 -0.15 28.84 10.99
C LEU A 301 -1.31 28.02 10.41
N VAL A 302 -1.34 26.72 10.66
CA VAL A 302 -2.42 25.85 10.17
C VAL A 302 -3.76 26.19 10.82
N GLN A 303 -3.79 26.56 12.09
CA GLN A 303 -5.00 27.03 12.77
C GLN A 303 -5.55 28.32 12.13
N GLU A 304 -4.68 29.28 11.80
CA GLU A 304 -5.06 30.52 11.13
C GLU A 304 -5.64 30.26 9.73
N LEU A 305 -4.99 29.37 8.94
CA LEU A 305 -5.50 28.94 7.64
C LEU A 305 -6.85 28.22 7.75
N ALA A 306 -6.98 27.30 8.70
CA ALA A 306 -8.23 26.60 8.93
C ALA A 306 -9.37 27.58 9.27
N ALA A 307 -9.10 28.58 10.11
CA ALA A 307 -10.08 29.60 10.45
C ALA A 307 -10.52 30.44 9.25
N GLN A 308 -9.59 30.78 8.32
CA GLN A 308 -9.91 31.49 7.08
C GLN A 308 -10.85 30.71 6.17
N HIS A 309 -10.79 29.39 6.20
CA HIS A 309 -11.66 28.46 5.45
C HIS A 309 -12.85 27.95 6.27
N GLY A 310 -13.23 28.67 7.35
CA GLY A 310 -14.40 28.31 8.15
C GLY A 310 -14.22 27.07 9.02
N GLY A 311 -12.98 26.69 9.31
CA GLY A 311 -12.65 25.62 10.25
C GLY A 311 -13.16 25.92 11.66
N GLU A 312 -13.77 24.94 12.30
CA GLU A 312 -14.37 25.04 13.62
C GLU A 312 -13.76 24.03 14.60
N GLY A 313 -13.58 24.45 15.84
CA GLY A 313 -13.15 23.55 16.91
C GLY A 313 -11.76 22.98 16.64
N PHE A 314 -10.78 23.82 16.36
CA PHE A 314 -9.39 23.41 16.25
C PHE A 314 -8.91 22.96 17.65
N GLU A 315 -8.85 21.64 17.85
CA GLU A 315 -8.51 21.03 19.12
C GLU A 315 -7.12 20.43 19.08
N TRP A 316 -6.28 20.81 20.04
CA TRP A 316 -4.90 20.35 20.17
C TRP A 316 -4.77 19.11 21.00
N ALA A 317 -3.88 18.20 20.59
CA ALA A 317 -3.48 17.04 21.35
C ALA A 317 -1.94 17.02 21.47
N THR A 318 -1.42 17.60 22.52
CA THR A 318 0.02 17.64 22.81
C THR A 318 0.49 16.45 23.65
N ARG A 319 -0.38 15.94 24.55
CA ARG A 319 -0.05 14.77 25.36
C ARG A 319 -0.05 13.50 24.51
N PRO A 320 0.90 12.58 24.74
CA PRO A 320 1.01 11.33 23.98
C PRO A 320 -0.29 10.50 23.96
N GLU A 321 -1.00 10.46 25.08
CA GLU A 321 -2.25 9.69 25.24
C GLU A 321 -3.37 10.26 24.34
N ASP A 322 -3.50 11.58 24.29
CA ASP A 322 -4.52 12.26 23.48
C ASP A 322 -4.21 12.08 21.98
N ARG A 323 -2.93 12.23 21.59
CA ARG A 323 -2.49 11.96 20.21
C ARG A 323 -2.77 10.50 19.82
N SER A 324 -2.39 9.56 20.67
CA SER A 324 -2.62 8.13 20.42
C SER A 324 -4.09 7.81 20.25
N ARG A 325 -4.97 8.44 21.06
CA ARG A 325 -6.41 8.26 20.94
C ARG A 325 -6.95 8.75 19.59
N LEU A 326 -6.52 9.92 19.14
CA LEU A 326 -6.92 10.49 17.85
C LEU A 326 -6.45 9.62 16.69
N TRP A 327 -5.17 9.24 16.68
CA TRP A 327 -4.61 8.44 15.59
C TRP A 327 -5.14 7.00 15.58
N ASN A 328 -5.38 6.39 16.74
CA ASN A 328 -6.04 5.08 16.82
C ASN A 328 -7.44 5.13 16.20
N ALA A 329 -8.19 6.20 16.43
CA ALA A 329 -9.49 6.38 15.81
C ALA A 329 -9.38 6.49 14.28
N ARG A 330 -8.41 7.24 13.76
CA ARG A 330 -8.15 7.34 12.32
C ARG A 330 -7.67 6.00 11.71
N HIS A 331 -6.77 5.29 12.37
CA HIS A 331 -6.30 3.98 11.91
C HIS A 331 -7.42 2.93 11.88
N ASN A 332 -8.35 2.98 12.83
CA ASN A 332 -9.49 2.08 12.88
C ASN A 332 -10.69 2.56 12.02
N ALA A 333 -10.53 3.63 11.25
CA ALA A 333 -11.62 4.19 10.42
C ALA A 333 -12.24 3.15 9.48
N TYR A 334 -11.43 2.30 8.85
CA TYR A 334 -11.92 1.24 7.97
C TYR A 334 -12.89 0.30 8.69
N PHE A 335 -12.52 -0.23 9.86
CA PHE A 335 -13.38 -1.12 10.64
C PHE A 335 -14.62 -0.40 11.19
N ALA A 336 -14.49 0.89 11.52
CA ALA A 336 -15.62 1.72 11.92
C ALA A 336 -16.62 1.90 10.77
N MET A 337 -16.14 2.17 9.55
CA MET A 337 -16.98 2.33 8.37
C MET A 337 -17.76 1.08 8.02
N LEU A 338 -17.20 -0.12 8.16
CA LEU A 338 -17.91 -1.38 7.94
C LEU A 338 -19.14 -1.53 8.86
N GLN A 339 -19.16 -0.90 10.02
CA GLN A 339 -20.32 -0.93 10.94
C GLN A 339 -21.51 -0.09 10.45
N LEU A 340 -21.33 0.77 9.43
CA LEU A 340 -22.44 1.50 8.81
C LEU A 340 -23.43 0.55 8.10
N LYS A 341 -22.95 -0.62 7.64
CA LYS A 341 -23.77 -1.65 7.00
C LYS A 341 -23.31 -3.03 7.50
N PRO A 342 -23.89 -3.56 8.59
CA PRO A 342 -23.51 -4.87 9.14
C PRO A 342 -23.58 -5.99 8.10
N GLY A 343 -22.55 -6.84 8.04
CA GLY A 343 -22.43 -7.92 7.05
C GLY A 343 -21.93 -7.50 5.66
N CYS A 344 -21.63 -6.22 5.48
CA CYS A 344 -21.10 -5.72 4.20
C CYS A 344 -19.65 -6.18 3.94
N ARG A 345 -19.27 -6.03 2.65
CA ARG A 345 -17.87 -5.90 2.22
C ARG A 345 -17.64 -4.47 1.73
N ALA A 346 -16.40 -4.01 1.75
CA ALA A 346 -16.03 -2.73 1.16
C ALA A 346 -15.28 -2.95 -0.15
N VAL A 347 -15.73 -2.28 -1.21
CA VAL A 347 -14.93 -2.03 -2.41
C VAL A 347 -14.22 -0.71 -2.18
N THR A 348 -12.91 -0.74 -2.04
CA THR A 348 -12.11 0.44 -1.69
C THR A 348 -11.43 1.00 -2.92
N THR A 349 -11.69 2.28 -3.23
CA THR A 349 -10.97 3.00 -4.29
C THR A 349 -9.63 3.52 -3.77
N ASP A 350 -8.72 3.86 -4.69
CA ASP A 350 -7.38 4.34 -4.33
C ASP A 350 -6.84 5.26 -5.42
N VAL A 351 -7.48 6.39 -5.61
CA VAL A 351 -7.03 7.36 -6.62
C VAL A 351 -6.17 8.44 -6.02
N CYS A 352 -5.22 8.94 -6.81
CA CYS A 352 -4.41 10.09 -6.43
C CYS A 352 -4.40 11.08 -7.60
N VAL A 353 -4.58 12.37 -7.30
CA VAL A 353 -4.58 13.46 -8.28
C VAL A 353 -3.57 14.54 -7.88
N PRO A 354 -3.09 15.36 -8.81
CA PRO A 354 -2.33 16.55 -8.45
C PRO A 354 -3.10 17.35 -7.39
N ILE A 355 -2.40 17.81 -6.36
CA ILE A 355 -3.05 18.46 -5.21
C ILE A 355 -3.93 19.67 -5.63
N SER A 356 -3.55 20.36 -6.70
CA SER A 356 -4.34 21.47 -7.28
C SER A 356 -5.70 21.01 -7.84
N ARG A 357 -5.87 19.73 -8.17
CA ARG A 357 -7.10 19.13 -8.70
C ARG A 357 -7.90 18.38 -7.63
N LEU A 358 -7.35 18.22 -6.44
CA LEU A 358 -7.94 17.40 -5.39
C LEU A 358 -9.34 17.90 -5.00
N ALA A 359 -9.52 19.20 -4.79
CA ALA A 359 -10.82 19.76 -4.41
C ALA A 359 -11.90 19.46 -5.46
N GLU A 360 -11.60 19.66 -6.74
CA GLU A 360 -12.51 19.36 -7.85
C GLU A 360 -12.86 17.87 -7.90
N CYS A 361 -11.84 17.00 -7.87
CA CYS A 361 -12.01 15.56 -7.95
C CYS A 361 -12.90 15.02 -6.81
N VAL A 362 -12.66 15.48 -5.59
CA VAL A 362 -13.38 15.00 -4.41
C VAL A 362 -14.83 15.52 -4.40
N ILE A 363 -15.08 16.79 -4.80
CA ILE A 363 -16.43 17.37 -4.88
C ILE A 363 -17.28 16.66 -5.94
N GLU A 364 -16.73 16.40 -7.12
CA GLU A 364 -17.45 15.65 -8.17
C GLU A 364 -17.70 14.21 -7.74
N THR A 365 -16.74 13.59 -7.04
CA THR A 365 -16.92 12.27 -6.46
C THR A 365 -18.04 12.25 -5.42
N GLU A 366 -18.04 13.20 -4.47
CA GLU A 366 -19.13 13.32 -3.49
C GLU A 366 -20.50 13.47 -4.14
N THR A 367 -20.58 14.20 -5.24
CA THR A 367 -21.83 14.38 -5.99
C THR A 367 -22.33 13.06 -6.57
N ASP A 368 -21.43 12.26 -7.15
CA ASP A 368 -21.77 10.93 -7.65
C ASP A 368 -22.22 9.98 -6.54
N LEU A 369 -21.52 10.01 -5.41
CA LEU A 369 -21.82 9.13 -4.26
C LEU A 369 -23.17 9.46 -3.64
N LYS A 370 -23.57 10.74 -3.57
CA LYS A 370 -24.89 11.16 -3.07
C LYS A 370 -26.05 10.64 -3.92
N ALA A 371 -25.82 10.35 -5.19
CA ALA A 371 -26.81 9.78 -6.10
C ALA A 371 -26.95 8.25 -5.95
N SER A 372 -26.00 7.59 -5.29
CA SER A 372 -26.01 6.14 -5.05
C SER A 372 -26.78 5.76 -3.79
N PRO A 373 -27.47 4.61 -3.78
CA PRO A 373 -28.10 4.09 -2.58
C PRO A 373 -27.12 3.48 -1.57
N LEU A 374 -25.84 3.31 -1.96
CA LEU A 374 -24.85 2.66 -1.14
C LEU A 374 -24.22 3.64 -0.13
N PRO A 375 -23.91 3.20 1.11
CA PRO A 375 -23.08 3.99 2.01
C PRO A 375 -21.64 4.04 1.47
N CYS A 376 -21.11 5.24 1.25
CA CYS A 376 -19.82 5.47 0.63
C CYS A 376 -19.00 6.51 1.43
N PRO A 377 -18.53 6.18 2.64
CA PRO A 377 -17.69 7.09 3.40
C PRO A 377 -16.34 7.33 2.72
N ILE A 378 -15.81 8.56 2.88
CA ILE A 378 -14.55 9.02 2.27
C ILE A 378 -13.50 9.26 3.35
N VAL A 379 -12.30 8.75 3.12
CA VAL A 379 -11.11 9.06 3.90
C VAL A 379 -9.94 9.33 2.94
N GLY A 380 -8.92 10.07 3.35
CA GLY A 380 -7.82 10.31 2.41
C GLY A 380 -6.56 10.91 3.02
N HIS A 381 -5.43 10.59 2.36
CA HIS A 381 -4.12 11.19 2.53
C HIS A 381 -4.04 12.47 1.70
N VAL A 382 -4.85 13.46 2.10
CA VAL A 382 -5.10 14.66 1.27
C VAL A 382 -3.87 15.54 1.09
N GLY A 383 -2.84 15.36 1.92
CA GLY A 383 -1.54 16.00 1.73
C GLY A 383 -0.80 15.58 0.48
N ASP A 384 -1.07 14.37 0.00
CA ASP A 384 -0.47 13.78 -1.20
C ASP A 384 -1.43 13.77 -2.41
N GLY A 385 -2.67 14.24 -2.23
CA GLY A 385 -3.70 14.19 -3.28
C GLY A 385 -4.40 12.81 -3.39
N ASN A 386 -4.14 11.88 -2.46
CA ASN A 386 -4.73 10.55 -2.45
C ASN A 386 -5.97 10.50 -1.56
N PHE A 387 -7.02 9.83 -2.04
CA PHE A 387 -8.21 9.56 -1.23
C PHE A 387 -8.86 8.23 -1.60
N HIS A 388 -9.60 7.69 -0.62
CA HIS A 388 -10.29 6.40 -0.72
C HIS A 388 -11.78 6.59 -0.44
N VAL A 389 -12.58 5.89 -1.20
CA VAL A 389 -14.02 5.70 -0.94
C VAL A 389 -14.21 4.25 -0.54
N ALA A 390 -14.79 4.00 0.61
CA ALA A 390 -15.21 2.66 1.00
C ALA A 390 -16.67 2.46 0.56
N ILE A 391 -16.89 1.83 -0.59
CA ILE A 391 -18.24 1.54 -1.11
C ILE A 391 -18.72 0.26 -0.42
N LEU A 392 -19.72 0.37 0.47
CA LEU A 392 -20.18 -0.73 1.30
C LEU A 392 -21.29 -1.51 0.60
N ILE A 393 -21.00 -2.73 0.20
CA ILE A 393 -21.91 -3.63 -0.54
C ILE A 393 -22.34 -4.83 0.30
N ASP A 394 -23.53 -5.31 0.04
CA ASP A 394 -23.96 -6.65 0.40
C ASP A 394 -23.42 -7.63 -0.66
N PRO A 395 -22.50 -8.55 -0.31
CA PRO A 395 -21.87 -9.43 -1.29
C PRO A 395 -22.85 -10.40 -1.95
N ASP A 396 -24.04 -10.58 -1.38
CA ASP A 396 -25.08 -11.46 -1.92
C ASP A 396 -26.03 -10.73 -2.88
N LYS A 397 -25.81 -9.42 -3.13
CA LYS A 397 -26.63 -8.59 -4.01
C LYS A 397 -25.86 -8.14 -5.27
N PRO A 398 -26.07 -8.78 -6.42
CA PRO A 398 -25.40 -8.43 -7.68
C PRO A 398 -25.57 -6.95 -8.06
N GLU A 399 -26.74 -6.37 -7.83
CA GLU A 399 -27.02 -4.97 -8.14
C GLU A 399 -26.18 -3.97 -7.33
N GLU A 400 -25.80 -4.33 -6.11
CA GLU A 400 -24.92 -3.50 -5.29
C GLU A 400 -23.45 -3.63 -5.75
N ILE A 401 -23.04 -4.82 -6.20
CA ILE A 401 -21.72 -5.06 -6.78
C ILE A 401 -21.58 -4.26 -8.08
N ASP A 402 -22.55 -4.36 -8.99
CA ASP A 402 -22.56 -3.62 -10.27
C ASP A 402 -22.50 -2.10 -10.03
N GLU A 403 -23.24 -1.60 -9.04
CA GLU A 403 -23.21 -0.19 -8.68
C GLU A 403 -21.84 0.24 -8.12
N ALA A 404 -21.22 -0.59 -7.27
CA ALA A 404 -19.89 -0.29 -6.72
C ALA A 404 -18.82 -0.27 -7.83
N GLU A 405 -18.86 -1.20 -8.78
CA GLU A 405 -17.97 -1.22 -9.94
C GLU A 405 -18.17 0.02 -10.82
N ARG A 406 -19.43 0.41 -11.06
CA ARG A 406 -19.75 1.63 -11.79
C ARG A 406 -19.18 2.88 -11.12
N LEU A 407 -19.33 2.99 -9.80
CA LEU A 407 -18.80 4.12 -9.03
C LEU A 407 -17.27 4.12 -9.05
N ASN A 408 -16.62 2.98 -8.79
CA ASN A 408 -15.17 2.85 -8.82
C ASN A 408 -14.61 3.27 -10.17
N ARG A 409 -15.18 2.76 -11.27
CA ARG A 409 -14.76 3.14 -12.63
C ARG A 409 -14.88 4.64 -12.89
N ARG A 410 -15.97 5.27 -12.49
CA ARG A 410 -16.16 6.73 -12.65
C ARG A 410 -15.16 7.55 -11.83
N ILE A 411 -14.87 7.12 -10.61
CA ILE A 411 -13.87 7.77 -9.73
C ILE A 411 -12.48 7.69 -10.37
N VAL A 412 -12.09 6.50 -10.84
CA VAL A 412 -10.79 6.28 -11.49
C VAL A 412 -10.67 7.10 -12.79
N GLN A 413 -11.69 7.06 -13.66
CA GLN A 413 -11.66 7.82 -14.92
C GLN A 413 -11.63 9.33 -14.68
N ARG A 414 -12.29 9.83 -13.64
CA ARG A 414 -12.20 11.22 -13.21
C ARG A 414 -10.77 11.59 -12.79
N ALA A 415 -10.15 10.75 -11.98
CA ALA A 415 -8.77 10.99 -11.55
C ALA A 415 -7.80 11.00 -12.73
N ILE A 416 -7.89 10.04 -13.65
CA ILE A 416 -7.06 9.99 -14.85
C ILE A 416 -7.28 11.23 -15.73
N ALA A 417 -8.51 11.66 -15.92
CA ALA A 417 -8.84 12.87 -16.68
C ALA A 417 -8.31 14.18 -16.04
N MET A 418 -7.94 14.12 -14.77
CA MET A 418 -7.34 15.22 -14.00
C MET A 418 -5.82 15.08 -13.82
N ASP A 419 -5.13 14.38 -14.72
CA ASP A 419 -3.68 14.07 -14.65
C ASP A 419 -3.29 13.26 -13.41
N GLY A 420 -4.22 12.48 -12.87
CA GLY A 420 -4.03 11.61 -11.72
C GLY A 420 -3.75 10.15 -12.10
N THR A 421 -3.85 9.27 -11.11
CA THR A 421 -3.58 7.83 -11.25
C THR A 421 -4.71 6.98 -10.67
N CYS A 422 -4.87 5.79 -11.21
CA CYS A 422 -5.85 4.80 -10.73
C CYS A 422 -5.46 4.19 -9.37
N THR A 423 -4.22 4.36 -8.94
CA THR A 423 -3.73 3.82 -7.65
C THR A 423 -2.67 4.71 -7.04
N GLY A 424 -2.93 5.21 -5.83
CA GLY A 424 -1.96 6.01 -5.06
C GLY A 424 -0.96 5.14 -4.31
N GLU A 425 -1.42 4.03 -3.72
CA GLU A 425 -0.60 3.21 -2.84
C GLU A 425 -0.90 1.69 -2.85
N HIS A 426 -2.09 1.25 -3.33
CA HIS A 426 -2.46 -0.16 -3.27
C HIS A 426 -1.76 -1.03 -4.31
N GLY A 427 -1.30 -0.46 -5.41
CA GLY A 427 -0.79 -1.17 -6.58
C GLY A 427 -1.88 -1.58 -7.56
N ILE A 428 -1.50 -2.33 -8.59
CA ILE A 428 -2.38 -2.76 -9.69
C ILE A 428 -2.97 -4.15 -9.42
N GLY A 429 -2.13 -5.11 -9.05
CA GLY A 429 -2.54 -6.50 -8.82
C GLY A 429 -3.31 -7.11 -9.99
N LEU A 430 -4.46 -7.69 -9.65
CA LEU A 430 -5.45 -8.21 -10.61
C LEU A 430 -6.54 -7.18 -10.93
N HIS A 431 -6.83 -6.28 -10.00
CA HIS A 431 -8.06 -5.47 -10.00
C HIS A 431 -7.99 -4.28 -10.95
N LYS A 432 -6.81 -3.68 -11.13
CA LYS A 432 -6.66 -2.38 -11.81
C LYS A 432 -5.97 -2.47 -13.18
N MET A 433 -5.79 -3.67 -13.74
CA MET A 433 -5.06 -3.86 -15.01
C MET A 433 -5.66 -3.07 -16.18
N ASP A 434 -6.99 -2.99 -16.26
CA ASP A 434 -7.67 -2.24 -17.34
C ASP A 434 -7.42 -0.74 -17.20
N PHE A 435 -7.45 -0.22 -15.97
CA PHE A 435 -7.18 1.19 -15.69
C PHE A 435 -5.74 1.58 -15.99
N LEU A 436 -4.78 0.66 -15.82
CA LEU A 436 -3.39 0.91 -16.17
C LEU A 436 -3.23 1.23 -17.66
N VAL A 437 -4.02 0.57 -18.51
CA VAL A 437 -4.04 0.85 -19.95
C VAL A 437 -4.70 2.20 -20.25
N GLU A 438 -5.79 2.53 -19.55
CA GLU A 438 -6.46 3.84 -19.67
C GLU A 438 -5.52 4.99 -19.26
N GLU A 439 -4.71 4.80 -18.21
CA GLU A 439 -3.79 5.81 -17.67
C GLU A 439 -2.55 6.03 -18.56
N HIS A 440 -1.93 4.95 -19.02
CA HIS A 440 -0.62 5.02 -19.65
C HIS A 440 -0.63 4.84 -21.16
N GLY A 441 -1.69 4.26 -21.72
CA GLY A 441 -1.77 3.90 -23.14
C GLY A 441 -0.99 2.63 -23.49
N ALA A 442 -1.29 2.09 -24.68
CA ALA A 442 -0.80 0.79 -25.14
C ALA A 442 0.75 0.73 -25.25
N ASP A 443 1.37 1.76 -25.81
CA ASP A 443 2.84 1.78 -26.04
C ASP A 443 3.64 1.71 -24.72
N THR A 444 3.13 2.36 -23.67
CA THR A 444 3.77 2.30 -22.34
C THR A 444 3.61 0.91 -21.73
N ILE A 445 2.44 0.29 -21.88
CA ILE A 445 2.20 -1.07 -21.40
C ILE A 445 3.07 -2.07 -22.15
N ASP A 446 3.24 -1.91 -23.45
CA ASP A 446 4.13 -2.77 -24.25
C ASP A 446 5.60 -2.62 -23.84
N THR A 447 6.01 -1.40 -23.45
CA THR A 447 7.34 -1.17 -22.85
C THR A 447 7.48 -1.92 -21.51
N MET A 448 6.48 -1.87 -20.63
CA MET A 448 6.48 -2.63 -19.39
C MET A 448 6.54 -4.15 -19.63
N ARG A 449 5.78 -4.65 -20.61
CA ARG A 449 5.82 -6.06 -21.05
C ARG A 449 7.20 -6.46 -21.57
N ALA A 450 7.85 -5.61 -22.35
CA ALA A 450 9.21 -5.86 -22.86
C ALA A 450 10.22 -5.99 -21.72
N ILE A 451 10.15 -5.13 -20.68
CA ILE A 451 10.98 -5.22 -19.48
C ILE A 451 10.71 -6.55 -18.75
N LYS A 452 9.44 -6.88 -18.51
CA LYS A 452 9.04 -8.14 -17.88
C LYS A 452 9.58 -9.33 -18.66
N HIS A 453 9.41 -9.35 -19.98
CA HIS A 453 9.89 -10.44 -20.85
C HIS A 453 11.41 -10.58 -20.82
N ALA A 454 12.14 -9.47 -20.77
CA ALA A 454 13.61 -9.50 -20.69
C ALA A 454 14.12 -10.13 -19.39
N LEU A 455 13.41 -9.94 -18.27
CA LEU A 455 13.81 -10.46 -16.97
C LEU A 455 13.19 -11.82 -16.64
N ASP A 456 12.03 -12.13 -17.22
CA ASP A 456 11.26 -13.35 -16.97
C ASP A 456 10.57 -13.83 -18.27
N PRO A 457 11.33 -14.36 -19.25
CA PRO A 457 10.81 -14.75 -20.56
C PRO A 457 9.74 -15.86 -20.50
N HIS A 458 9.69 -16.62 -19.43
CA HIS A 458 8.73 -17.71 -19.24
C HIS A 458 7.53 -17.32 -18.37
N ASN A 459 7.47 -16.06 -17.95
CA ASN A 459 6.42 -15.51 -17.09
C ASN A 459 6.16 -16.42 -15.85
N LEU A 460 7.20 -16.67 -15.09
CA LEU A 460 7.15 -17.49 -13.87
C LEU A 460 6.91 -16.65 -12.62
N MET A 461 7.43 -15.40 -12.59
CA MET A 461 7.35 -14.52 -11.44
C MET A 461 5.98 -13.86 -11.37
N ASN A 462 5.19 -14.25 -10.37
CA ASN A 462 3.85 -13.75 -10.04
C ASN A 462 2.97 -13.48 -11.27
N PRO A 463 2.72 -14.48 -12.14
CA PRO A 463 2.07 -14.28 -13.42
C PRO A 463 0.63 -13.77 -13.26
N GLY A 464 0.16 -13.00 -14.26
CA GLY A 464 -1.20 -12.47 -14.32
C GLY A 464 -1.43 -11.23 -13.45
N LYS A 465 -0.37 -10.57 -12.98
CA LYS A 465 -0.43 -9.33 -12.21
C LYS A 465 0.10 -8.16 -13.05
N ILE A 466 -0.35 -6.94 -12.73
CA ILE A 466 -0.02 -5.65 -13.35
C ILE A 466 -0.63 -5.50 -14.75
N PHE A 467 -0.41 -6.44 -15.66
CA PHE A 467 -0.96 -6.44 -17.02
C PHE A 467 -1.18 -7.87 -17.53
N SER A 468 -2.10 -8.01 -18.48
CA SER A 468 -2.33 -9.30 -19.14
C SER A 468 -1.12 -9.69 -19.99
N TRP A 469 -0.73 -10.97 -19.92
CA TRP A 469 0.34 -11.55 -20.75
C TRP A 469 -0.15 -11.94 -22.16
N ALA A 470 -1.29 -11.44 -22.59
CA ALA A 470 -1.76 -11.77 -23.94
C ALA A 470 -0.71 -11.37 -24.98
N ALA A 471 -0.41 -12.32 -25.86
CA ALA A 471 0.49 -12.17 -26.97
C ALA A 471 0.00 -11.12 -27.97
#